data_910da37770c21af9638a7db36f373db2
#
_entry.id   910da37770c21af9638a7db36f373db2
#
_cell.length_a   1.000
_cell.length_b   1.000
_cell.length_c   1.000
_cell.angle_alpha   90.00
_cell.angle_beta   90.00
_cell.angle_gamma   90.00
#
_symmetry.space_group_name_H-M   'P 1'
#
loop_
_entity.id
_entity.type
_entity.pdbx_description
1 polymer ?
#
loop_
_entity_poly.entity_id
_entity_poly.type
_entity_poly.pdbx_seq_one_letter_code
_entity_poly.pdbx_strand_id
1 'polypeptide(L)'
;DEKGNTTEIKVSRYAWQGGKGIGQISNANLAFSTNLNPKGQSKDNTTREKIGKSDLSDTDKQFLLNNPDAYVDFSIPWNLRLSYNANYTKTGSKSPVIVQSAQISGDLSLTAKWKVTYSTGYDFQNKEFTQTFISINRDLHCWQTSLGWTPFGKYQSYNFSIGIKSGMLQDLKLDRTRNFFDN
;
A
#
# COMPACT_ATOMS: atom_id res chain seq x y z
N ASP A 1 -39.00 -13.69 -29.25
CA ASP A 1 -40.19 -12.89 -29.61
C ASP A 1 -39.79 -11.43 -29.77
N GLU A 2 -40.27 -10.80 -30.84
CA GLU A 2 -39.94 -9.42 -31.22
C GLU A 2 -40.33 -8.31 -30.23
N LYS A 3 -40.79 -8.66 -29.05
CA LYS A 3 -41.22 -7.71 -28.00
C LYS A 3 -40.35 -7.68 -26.73
N GLY A 4 -39.13 -8.17 -26.79
CA GLY A 4 -38.17 -7.99 -25.66
C GLY A 4 -38.61 -8.58 -24.29
N ASN A 5 -39.58 -9.47 -24.27
CA ASN A 5 -40.06 -10.09 -23.06
C ASN A 5 -39.15 -11.27 -22.70
N THR A 6 -38.29 -11.09 -21.73
CA THR A 6 -37.48 -12.16 -21.14
C THR A 6 -38.39 -13.12 -20.37
N THR A 7 -38.76 -14.24 -21.00
CA THR A 7 -39.50 -15.29 -20.33
C THR A 7 -38.53 -16.13 -19.50
N GLU A 8 -38.64 -16.10 -18.19
CA GLU A 8 -37.92 -17.01 -17.30
C GLU A 8 -38.45 -18.42 -17.49
N ILE A 9 -37.69 -19.27 -18.17
CA ILE A 9 -38.02 -20.69 -18.28
C ILE A 9 -37.48 -21.40 -17.02
N LYS A 10 -38.33 -21.74 -16.07
CA LYS A 10 -37.96 -22.58 -14.95
C LYS A 10 -37.63 -24.00 -15.47
N VAL A 11 -36.35 -24.30 -15.58
CA VAL A 11 -35.86 -25.63 -15.93
C VAL A 11 -35.82 -26.48 -14.66
N SER A 12 -36.80 -27.35 -14.48
CA SER A 12 -36.93 -28.28 -13.37
C SER A 12 -36.04 -29.52 -13.51
N ARG A 13 -34.89 -29.43 -14.18
CA ARG A 13 -33.97 -30.54 -14.41
C ARG A 13 -32.66 -30.31 -13.67
N TYR A 14 -32.19 -31.34 -12.96
CA TYR A 14 -30.85 -31.30 -12.38
C TYR A 14 -29.78 -31.29 -13.49
N ALA A 15 -28.65 -30.60 -13.24
CA ALA A 15 -27.59 -30.45 -14.23
C ALA A 15 -27.04 -31.78 -14.78
N TRP A 16 -27.01 -32.82 -13.95
CA TRP A 16 -26.56 -34.18 -14.36
C TRP A 16 -27.51 -34.90 -15.33
N GLN A 17 -28.79 -34.55 -15.34
CA GLN A 17 -29.77 -35.15 -16.26
C GLN A 17 -29.63 -34.65 -17.71
N GLY A 18 -28.94 -33.56 -17.91
CA GLY A 18 -28.69 -32.95 -19.23
C GLY A 18 -27.30 -33.19 -19.82
N GLY A 19 -26.50 -34.10 -19.27
CA GLY A 19 -25.14 -34.38 -19.74
C GLY A 19 -24.12 -33.24 -19.47
N LYS A 20 -24.48 -32.25 -18.64
CA LYS A 20 -23.66 -31.09 -18.33
C LYS A 20 -22.83 -31.23 -17.03
N GLY A 21 -22.66 -32.47 -16.54
CA GLY A 21 -21.91 -32.74 -15.32
C GLY A 21 -22.70 -32.47 -14.02
N ILE A 22 -22.02 -32.50 -12.88
CA ILE A 22 -22.61 -32.43 -11.52
C ILE A 22 -23.19 -31.04 -11.22
N GLY A 23 -22.78 -30.03 -11.94
CA GLY A 23 -23.23 -28.62 -11.78
C GLY A 23 -22.36 -27.66 -12.56
N GLN A 24 -22.75 -26.41 -12.54
CA GLN A 24 -21.97 -25.31 -13.13
C GLN A 24 -21.54 -24.36 -12.02
N ILE A 25 -20.24 -24.09 -11.95
CA ILE A 25 -19.73 -23.07 -11.02
C ILE A 25 -20.26 -21.71 -11.48
N SER A 26 -21.09 -21.08 -10.66
CA SER A 26 -21.65 -19.75 -10.92
C SER A 26 -20.81 -18.65 -10.29
N ASN A 27 -20.10 -18.94 -9.21
CA ASN A 27 -19.22 -17.99 -8.51
C ASN A 27 -18.06 -18.74 -7.88
N ALA A 28 -16.86 -18.19 -8.00
CA ALA A 28 -15.66 -18.63 -7.30
C ALA A 28 -14.82 -17.41 -6.92
N ASN A 29 -14.36 -17.37 -5.70
CA ASN A 29 -13.46 -16.32 -5.21
C ASN A 29 -12.15 -16.95 -4.75
N LEU A 30 -11.04 -16.37 -5.19
CA LEU A 30 -9.70 -16.68 -4.71
C LEU A 30 -9.11 -15.42 -4.09
N ALA A 31 -8.77 -15.48 -2.81
CA ALA A 31 -8.09 -14.41 -2.11
C ALA A 31 -6.79 -14.92 -1.50
N PHE A 32 -5.72 -14.20 -1.74
CA PHE A 32 -4.40 -14.44 -1.16
C PHE A 32 -3.89 -13.17 -0.50
N SER A 33 -3.33 -13.28 0.70
CA SER A 33 -2.69 -12.16 1.38
C SER A 33 -1.47 -12.65 2.15
N THR A 34 -0.37 -11.89 2.06
CA THR A 34 0.85 -12.17 2.80
C THR A 34 1.44 -10.89 3.35
N ASN A 35 2.08 -11.00 4.51
CA ASN A 35 2.87 -9.96 5.14
C ASN A 35 4.33 -10.38 5.18
N LEU A 36 5.17 -9.51 4.66
CA LEU A 36 6.62 -9.66 4.69
C LEU A 36 7.20 -8.59 5.60
N ASN A 37 7.93 -9.01 6.60
CA ASN A 37 8.67 -8.10 7.49
C ASN A 37 10.00 -8.75 7.88
N PRO A 38 11.09 -8.00 7.99
CA PRO A 38 12.31 -8.54 8.54
C PRO A 38 12.07 -8.89 10.03
N LYS A 39 12.57 -10.00 10.47
CA LYS A 39 12.59 -10.34 11.91
C LYS A 39 13.35 -9.24 12.64
N GLY A 40 12.63 -8.47 13.46
CA GLY A 40 13.18 -7.32 14.16
C GLY A 40 14.37 -7.70 15.03
N GLN A 41 15.52 -7.12 14.76
CA GLN A 41 16.61 -7.05 15.72
C GLN A 41 16.45 -5.78 16.56
N SER A 42 16.71 -5.90 17.85
CA SER A 42 16.65 -4.82 18.84
C SER A 42 17.57 -3.65 18.44
N LYS A 43 16.99 -2.44 18.41
CA LYS A 43 17.50 -1.26 17.69
C LYS A 43 18.74 -0.55 18.25
N ASP A 44 19.06 -0.64 19.52
CA ASP A 44 20.03 0.32 20.10
C ASP A 44 21.48 -0.17 20.14
N ASN A 45 21.72 -1.43 20.43
CA ASN A 45 23.10 -1.92 20.55
C ASN A 45 23.72 -2.28 19.19
N THR A 46 22.87 -2.61 18.20
CA THR A 46 23.32 -3.03 16.86
C THR A 46 23.85 -1.88 16.00
N THR A 47 23.31 -0.69 16.12
CA THR A 47 23.74 0.46 15.29
C THR A 47 25.15 0.91 15.67
N ARG A 48 25.46 1.03 16.96
CA ARG A 48 26.80 1.37 17.44
C ARG A 48 27.83 0.29 17.08
N GLU A 49 27.45 -0.96 17.21
CA GLU A 49 28.31 -2.09 16.85
C GLU A 49 28.57 -2.17 15.35
N LYS A 50 27.57 -1.87 14.52
CA LYS A 50 27.70 -1.81 13.05
C LYS A 50 28.57 -0.62 12.61
N ILE A 51 28.41 0.54 13.21
CA ILE A 51 29.29 1.70 12.96
C ILE A 51 30.74 1.34 13.32
N GLY A 52 30.96 0.70 14.45
CA GLY A 52 32.29 0.27 14.87
C GLY A 52 32.96 -0.72 13.92
N LYS A 53 32.18 -1.64 13.33
CA LYS A 53 32.65 -2.67 12.40
C LYS A 53 32.69 -2.22 10.93
N SER A 54 32.24 -0.99 10.62
CA SER A 54 32.22 -0.47 9.25
C SER A 54 33.64 -0.08 8.80
N ASP A 55 33.89 -0.11 7.48
CA ASP A 55 35.15 0.33 6.87
C ASP A 55 35.28 1.87 6.73
N LEU A 56 34.49 2.61 7.50
CA LEU A 56 34.51 4.07 7.51
C LEU A 56 35.75 4.60 8.23
N SER A 57 36.15 5.83 7.88
CA SER A 57 37.23 6.52 8.59
C SER A 57 36.86 6.76 10.07
N ASP A 58 37.84 6.88 10.94
CA ASP A 58 37.60 7.10 12.38
C ASP A 58 36.86 8.42 12.63
N THR A 59 37.07 9.42 11.79
CA THR A 59 36.37 10.71 11.83
C THR A 59 34.88 10.54 11.50
N ASP A 60 34.57 9.76 10.48
CA ASP A 60 33.19 9.48 10.08
C ASP A 60 32.46 8.60 11.09
N LYS A 61 33.17 7.64 11.69
CA LYS A 61 32.64 6.83 12.81
C LYS A 61 32.25 7.69 14.00
N GLN A 62 33.14 8.63 14.40
CA GLN A 62 32.84 9.54 15.50
C GLN A 62 31.68 10.48 15.17
N PHE A 63 31.62 10.99 13.94
CA PHE A 63 30.50 11.81 13.48
C PHE A 63 29.17 11.04 13.58
N LEU A 64 29.12 9.78 13.10
CA LEU A 64 27.93 8.95 13.15
C LEU A 64 27.55 8.53 14.56
N LEU A 65 28.52 8.29 15.43
CA LEU A 65 28.26 7.99 16.85
C LEU A 65 27.65 9.18 17.59
N ASN A 66 28.06 10.40 17.22
CA ASN A 66 27.52 11.65 17.78
C ASN A 66 26.20 12.06 17.13
N ASN A 67 25.96 11.60 15.90
CA ASN A 67 24.75 11.89 15.12
C ASN A 67 24.09 10.58 14.64
N PRO A 68 23.50 9.78 15.53
CA PRO A 68 22.95 8.47 15.16
C PRO A 68 21.82 8.56 14.13
N ASP A 69 21.19 9.71 13.99
CA ASP A 69 20.16 9.96 12.98
C ASP A 69 20.72 10.12 11.54
N ALA A 70 22.02 10.32 11.41
CA ALA A 70 22.70 10.42 10.12
C ALA A 70 23.12 9.03 9.59
N TYR A 71 23.10 8.00 10.43
CA TYR A 71 23.41 6.65 10.03
C TYR A 71 22.18 5.97 9.42
N VAL A 72 22.26 5.65 8.13
CA VAL A 72 21.25 4.86 7.43
C VAL A 72 21.61 3.38 7.58
N ASP A 73 20.98 2.71 8.52
CA ASP A 73 21.08 1.26 8.64
C ASP A 73 20.17 0.60 7.60
N PHE A 74 20.74 -0.13 6.66
CA PHE A 74 19.97 -0.90 5.66
C PHE A 74 19.23 -2.11 6.26
N SER A 75 19.45 -2.46 7.52
CA SER A 75 18.59 -3.38 8.29
C SER A 75 17.34 -2.68 8.85
N ILE A 76 16.73 -1.85 8.03
CA ILE A 76 15.60 -0.98 8.35
C ILE A 76 14.37 -1.83 8.65
N PRO A 77 13.61 -1.54 9.71
CA PRO A 77 12.31 -2.17 9.89
C PRO A 77 11.35 -1.71 8.80
N TRP A 78 10.95 -2.65 7.98
CA TRP A 78 9.93 -2.46 6.96
C TRP A 78 8.84 -3.52 7.10
N ASN A 79 7.68 -3.20 6.61
CA ASN A 79 6.55 -4.11 6.49
C ASN A 79 5.98 -3.97 5.08
N LEU A 80 5.80 -5.08 4.40
CA LEU A 80 5.20 -5.13 3.07
C LEU A 80 4.04 -6.12 3.09
N ARG A 81 2.87 -5.63 2.80
CA ARG A 81 1.67 -6.43 2.62
C ARG A 81 1.34 -6.53 1.14
N LEU A 82 1.19 -7.76 0.68
CA LEU A 82 0.73 -8.09 -0.66
C LEU A 82 -0.61 -8.79 -0.54
N SER A 83 -1.60 -8.36 -1.30
CA SER A 83 -2.88 -9.05 -1.41
C SER A 83 -3.30 -9.15 -2.87
N TYR A 84 -3.90 -10.28 -3.21
CA TYR A 84 -4.44 -10.57 -4.53
C TYR A 84 -5.84 -11.15 -4.38
N ASN A 85 -6.75 -10.68 -5.20
CA ASN A 85 -8.12 -11.15 -5.25
C ASN A 85 -8.51 -11.46 -6.70
N ALA A 86 -9.11 -12.62 -6.92
CA ALA A 86 -9.70 -13.01 -8.18
C ALA A 86 -11.13 -13.49 -7.94
N ASN A 87 -12.09 -12.86 -8.59
CA ASN A 87 -13.49 -13.20 -8.52
C ASN A 87 -13.99 -13.66 -9.90
N TYR A 88 -14.45 -14.91 -9.97
CA TYR A 88 -15.10 -15.50 -11.14
C TYR A 88 -16.60 -15.47 -10.93
N THR A 89 -17.34 -14.91 -11.86
CA THR A 89 -18.81 -14.88 -11.84
C THR A 89 -19.37 -15.33 -13.20
N LYS A 90 -20.25 -16.29 -13.19
CA LYS A 90 -20.99 -16.77 -14.37
C LYS A 90 -22.48 -16.80 -14.10
N THR A 91 -23.22 -15.98 -14.82
CA THR A 91 -24.69 -15.88 -14.69
C THR A 91 -25.36 -16.56 -15.88
N GLY A 92 -25.95 -17.73 -15.63
CA GLY A 92 -26.70 -18.49 -16.64
C GLY A 92 -25.87 -18.85 -17.87
N SER A 93 -26.36 -18.51 -19.06
CA SER A 93 -25.70 -18.76 -20.34
C SER A 93 -24.72 -17.67 -20.78
N LYS A 94 -24.53 -16.61 -19.98
CA LYS A 94 -23.60 -15.53 -20.32
C LYS A 94 -22.15 -15.97 -20.16
N SER A 95 -21.26 -15.33 -20.90
CA SER A 95 -19.80 -15.52 -20.72
C SER A 95 -19.37 -15.21 -19.29
N PRO A 96 -18.43 -15.98 -18.73
CA PRO A 96 -17.92 -15.71 -17.38
C PRO A 96 -17.18 -14.37 -17.36
N VAL A 97 -17.32 -13.67 -16.25
CA VAL A 97 -16.56 -12.46 -15.94
C VAL A 97 -15.56 -12.79 -14.85
N ILE A 98 -14.29 -12.46 -15.08
CA ILE A 98 -13.23 -12.62 -14.11
C ILE A 98 -12.73 -11.22 -13.77
N VAL A 99 -12.87 -10.83 -12.51
CA VAL A 99 -12.33 -9.58 -11.97
C VAL A 99 -11.14 -9.90 -11.08
N GLN A 100 -10.00 -9.29 -11.39
CA GLN A 100 -8.76 -9.53 -10.66
C GLN A 100 -8.20 -8.19 -10.19
N SER A 101 -7.72 -8.17 -8.95
CA SER A 101 -7.04 -7.01 -8.37
C SER A 101 -5.88 -7.45 -7.50
N ALA A 102 -4.82 -6.66 -7.51
CA ALA A 102 -3.71 -6.78 -6.57
C ALA A 102 -3.59 -5.48 -5.77
N GLN A 103 -3.19 -5.59 -4.51
CA GLN A 103 -2.89 -4.45 -3.67
C GLN A 103 -1.54 -4.68 -2.99
N ILE A 104 -0.74 -3.64 -2.97
CA ILE A 104 0.56 -3.59 -2.33
C ILE A 104 0.54 -2.41 -1.37
N SER A 105 0.86 -2.67 -0.12
CA SER A 105 1.01 -1.61 0.87
C SER A 105 2.17 -1.92 1.79
N GLY A 106 2.84 -0.89 2.27
CA GLY A 106 3.98 -1.09 3.14
C GLY A 106 4.37 0.17 3.88
N ASP A 107 5.17 -0.03 4.88
CA ASP A 107 5.81 1.03 5.63
C ASP A 107 7.29 0.72 5.83
N LEU A 108 8.07 1.77 5.84
CA LEU A 108 9.52 1.75 5.93
C LEU A 108 9.96 2.86 6.89
N SER A 109 10.68 2.48 7.94
CA SER A 109 11.25 3.44 8.88
C SER A 109 12.73 3.64 8.57
N LEU A 110 13.08 4.58 7.67
CA LEU A 110 14.47 4.87 7.26
C LEU A 110 15.38 5.18 8.46
N THR A 111 14.87 5.90 9.42
CA THR A 111 15.49 6.17 10.71
C THR A 111 14.41 6.19 11.81
N ALA A 112 14.79 6.35 13.06
CA ALA A 112 13.83 6.54 14.16
C ALA A 112 12.89 7.74 13.93
N LYS A 113 13.33 8.71 13.10
CA LYS A 113 12.63 9.98 12.83
C LYS A 113 11.99 10.06 11.43
N TRP A 114 12.28 9.11 10.53
CA TRP A 114 11.73 9.07 9.19
C TRP A 114 10.86 7.85 8.98
N LYS A 115 9.62 8.07 8.63
CA LYS A 115 8.69 7.02 8.25
C LYS A 115 8.11 7.28 6.88
N VAL A 116 8.21 6.30 5.99
CA VAL A 116 7.61 6.30 4.66
C VAL A 116 6.53 5.23 4.62
N THR A 117 5.35 5.58 4.15
CA THR A 117 4.24 4.64 3.93
C THR A 117 3.86 4.69 2.46
N TYR A 118 3.63 3.54 1.87
CA TYR A 118 3.26 3.39 0.47
C TYR A 118 2.05 2.46 0.34
N SER A 119 1.11 2.81 -0.51
CA SER A 119 -0.04 1.98 -0.84
C SER A 119 -0.42 2.18 -2.30
N THR A 120 -0.57 1.09 -3.04
CA THR A 120 -1.05 1.08 -4.42
C THR A 120 -1.85 -0.17 -4.69
N GLY A 121 -2.72 -0.13 -5.69
CA GLY A 121 -3.37 -1.30 -6.23
C GLY A 121 -3.19 -1.37 -7.74
N TYR A 122 -3.46 -2.53 -8.31
CA TYR A 122 -3.48 -2.77 -9.75
C TYR A 122 -4.75 -3.50 -10.16
N ASP A 123 -5.46 -2.93 -11.10
CA ASP A 123 -6.64 -3.50 -11.73
C ASP A 123 -6.22 -4.21 -13.03
N PHE A 124 -6.33 -5.53 -13.05
CA PHE A 124 -5.95 -6.34 -14.21
C PHE A 124 -6.95 -6.23 -15.37
N GLN A 125 -8.19 -5.84 -15.08
CA GLN A 125 -9.23 -5.69 -16.08
C GLN A 125 -9.01 -4.43 -16.91
N ASN A 126 -8.75 -3.32 -16.24
CA ASN A 126 -8.47 -2.02 -16.86
C ASN A 126 -6.98 -1.85 -17.19
N LYS A 127 -6.10 -2.73 -16.70
CA LYS A 127 -4.64 -2.70 -16.87
C LYS A 127 -4.01 -1.39 -16.38
N GLU A 128 -4.52 -0.88 -15.28
CA GLU A 128 -4.06 0.39 -14.71
C GLU A 128 -3.83 0.29 -13.20
N PHE A 129 -2.96 1.16 -12.72
CA PHE A 129 -2.79 1.34 -11.29
C PHE A 129 -4.01 2.07 -10.71
N THR A 130 -4.49 1.57 -9.59
CA THR A 130 -5.49 2.27 -8.80
C THR A 130 -4.84 3.45 -8.07
N GLN A 131 -5.60 4.15 -7.26
CA GLN A 131 -5.07 5.26 -6.50
C GLN A 131 -3.83 4.86 -5.70
N THR A 132 -2.71 5.51 -5.99
CA THR A 132 -1.45 5.31 -5.28
C THR A 132 -1.26 6.42 -4.25
N PHE A 133 -0.93 6.04 -3.03
CA PHE A 133 -0.68 6.98 -1.94
C PHE A 133 0.70 6.77 -1.34
N ILE A 134 1.44 7.85 -1.21
CA ILE A 134 2.75 7.89 -0.57
C ILE A 134 2.68 8.90 0.57
N SER A 135 3.09 8.49 1.76
CA SER A 135 3.20 9.39 2.91
C SER A 135 4.61 9.35 3.45
N ILE A 136 5.19 10.52 3.64
CA ILE A 136 6.50 10.70 4.23
C ILE A 136 6.35 11.56 5.48
N ASN A 137 6.71 11.00 6.62
CA ASN A 137 6.68 11.70 7.89
C ASN A 137 8.08 11.80 8.45
N ARG A 138 8.47 13.01 8.84
CA ARG A 138 9.74 13.27 9.50
C ARG A 138 9.52 13.96 10.82
N ASP A 139 10.11 13.38 11.83
CA ASP A 139 10.17 13.91 13.17
C ASP A 139 11.48 14.68 13.36
N LEU A 140 11.38 16.00 13.45
CA LEU A 140 12.47 16.90 13.80
C LEU A 140 12.31 17.31 15.27
N HIS A 141 13.36 17.52 15.98
CA HIS A 141 13.39 17.72 17.44
C HIS A 141 12.19 18.50 18.00
N CYS A 142 11.94 19.70 17.48
CA CYS A 142 10.81 20.57 17.88
C CYS A 142 9.71 20.65 16.80
N TRP A 143 9.98 20.13 15.59
CA TRP A 143 9.09 20.23 14.43
C TRP A 143 8.67 18.87 13.93
N GLN A 144 7.54 18.81 13.31
CA GLN A 144 7.04 17.65 12.60
C GLN A 144 6.70 18.04 11.17
N THR A 145 7.18 17.25 10.22
CA THR A 145 6.89 17.45 8.80
C THR A 145 6.18 16.22 8.27
N SER A 146 5.12 16.44 7.50
CA SER A 146 4.41 15.37 6.79
C SER A 146 4.18 15.78 5.33
N LEU A 147 4.36 14.82 4.44
CA LEU A 147 4.04 14.92 3.02
C LEU A 147 3.14 13.74 2.66
N GLY A 148 1.93 14.02 2.23
CA GLY A 148 1.04 13.06 1.59
C GLY A 148 1.00 13.34 0.09
N TRP A 149 1.18 12.32 -0.74
CA TRP A 149 1.22 12.48 -2.19
C TRP A 149 0.47 11.34 -2.88
N THR A 150 -0.42 11.71 -3.78
CA THR A 150 -1.15 10.82 -4.67
C THR A 150 -0.71 11.10 -6.11
N PRO A 151 0.35 10.41 -6.61
CA PRO A 151 0.95 10.71 -7.92
C PRO A 151 0.10 10.21 -9.08
N PHE A 152 -0.67 9.13 -8.88
CA PHE A 152 -1.42 8.45 -9.94
C PHE A 152 -2.88 8.26 -9.55
N GLY A 153 -3.74 8.08 -10.56
CA GLY A 153 -5.17 7.87 -10.39
C GLY A 153 -5.98 9.12 -10.77
N LYS A 154 -7.28 9.01 -10.61
CA LYS A 154 -8.23 10.07 -10.97
C LYS A 154 -8.07 11.33 -10.12
N TYR A 155 -7.57 11.18 -8.89
CA TYR A 155 -7.47 12.25 -7.90
C TYR A 155 -6.02 12.45 -7.46
N GLN A 156 -5.24 13.10 -8.34
CA GLN A 156 -3.86 13.46 -8.03
C GLN A 156 -3.83 14.65 -7.07
N SER A 157 -3.03 14.54 -6.04
CA SER A 157 -2.93 15.60 -5.03
C SER A 157 -1.65 15.49 -4.23
N TYR A 158 -1.21 16.59 -3.63
CA TYR A 158 -0.26 16.54 -2.54
C TYR A 158 -0.72 17.41 -1.39
N ASN A 159 -0.36 16.99 -0.20
CA ASN A 159 -0.51 17.75 1.03
C ASN A 159 0.84 17.78 1.73
N PHE A 160 1.32 18.96 2.02
CA PHE A 160 2.53 19.19 2.78
C PHE A 160 2.19 19.96 4.04
N SER A 161 2.69 19.50 5.17
CA SER A 161 2.48 20.14 6.46
C SER A 161 3.81 20.18 7.23
N ILE A 162 4.09 21.31 7.85
CA ILE A 162 5.16 21.47 8.82
C ILE A 162 4.62 22.25 10.01
N GLY A 163 4.80 21.75 11.21
CA GLY A 163 4.31 22.36 12.42
C GLY A 163 5.19 22.09 13.62
N ILE A 164 5.00 22.86 14.67
CA ILE A 164 5.70 22.72 15.94
C ILE A 164 4.99 21.67 16.81
N LYS A 165 5.74 20.81 17.47
CA LYS A 165 5.20 19.79 18.38
C LYS A 165 4.73 20.33 19.73
N SER A 166 5.14 21.56 20.10
CA SER A 166 4.78 22.18 21.37
C SER A 166 3.30 22.53 21.41
N GLY A 167 2.59 22.07 22.43
CA GLY A 167 1.17 22.38 22.63
C GLY A 167 0.84 23.86 22.75
N MET A 168 1.79 24.69 23.22
CA MET A 168 1.60 26.15 23.35
C MET A 168 1.80 26.91 22.02
N LEU A 169 2.41 26.28 21.00
CA LEU A 169 2.75 26.91 19.72
C LEU A 169 2.14 26.14 18.54
N GLN A 170 1.06 25.39 18.75
CA GLN A 170 0.39 24.58 17.71
C GLN A 170 -0.19 25.43 16.56
N ASP A 171 -0.40 26.72 16.78
CA ASP A 171 -0.85 27.64 15.72
C ASP A 171 0.25 27.98 14.72
N LEU A 172 1.52 27.70 15.05
CA LEU A 172 2.65 27.87 14.12
C LEU A 172 2.80 26.62 13.25
N LYS A 173 1.93 26.52 12.25
CA LYS A 173 1.94 25.48 11.25
C LYS A 173 1.84 26.08 9.85
N LEU A 174 2.51 25.45 8.90
CA LEU A 174 2.39 25.73 7.48
C LEU A 174 1.78 24.49 6.83
N ASP A 175 0.58 24.63 6.29
CA ASP A 175 -0.10 23.60 5.53
C ASP A 175 -0.25 24.05 4.09
N ARG A 176 0.09 23.20 3.14
CA ARG A 176 -0.13 23.42 1.72
C ARG A 176 -0.72 22.19 1.08
N THR A 177 -1.92 22.34 0.54
CA THR A 177 -2.61 21.31 -0.21
C THR A 177 -2.80 21.77 -1.65
N ARG A 178 -2.56 20.90 -2.60
CA ARG A 178 -2.89 21.11 -4.01
C ARG A 178 -3.55 19.85 -4.58
N ASN A 179 -4.70 20.04 -5.19
CA ASN A 179 -5.41 19.05 -5.97
C ASN A 179 -5.22 19.38 -7.45
N PHE A 180 -5.00 18.38 -8.28
CA PHE A 180 -4.72 18.55 -9.71
C PHE A 180 -5.99 18.45 -10.58
N PHE A 181 -7.17 18.74 -10.00
CA PHE A 181 -8.44 18.77 -10.72
C PHE A 181 -8.84 20.16 -11.21
N ASP A 182 -8.25 21.20 -10.64
CA ASP A 182 -8.59 22.57 -10.98
C ASP A 182 -7.77 22.96 -12.22
N ASN A 183 -8.28 22.58 -13.39
CA ASN A 183 -7.99 23.16 -14.68
C ASN A 183 -9.24 23.88 -15.19
#